data_d55139eb8a8bd33e805529d2ffe2b64e
#
_entry.id   d55139eb8a8bd33e805529d2ffe2b64e
#
_cell.length_a   1.000
_cell.length_b   1.000
_cell.length_c   1.000
_cell.angle_alpha   90.00
_cell.angle_beta   90.00
_cell.angle_gamma   90.00
#
_symmetry.space_group_name_H-M   'P 1'
#
loop_
_entity.id
_entity.type
_entity.pdbx_description
1 polymer ?
#
loop_
_entity_poly.entity_id
_entity_poly.type
_entity_poly.pdbx_seq_one_letter_code
_entity_poly.pdbx_strand_id
1 'polypeptide(L)'
;MVEDERVSALGLHIEGFDSIAGFERLAVRARELNKPVVAMKAGRSEQARAATLSHTASLAGSDAAADAFLRRLGIARVHSIPSFLETLKLLHAGGPLSGFRLSSMSCSGGEASVMADAAEGRRVMFPALLEEHRARVRAALGPLVAIANPLDYHTFIWNDEPAMTAAFTAMVSGGFELNLLVLDFPRADRCSDADWWPTVNAFEAALVANAARGAVVASMPENLPEAYCERLLARGIAPLAGIAEALDAAEAAATLGQSCARPAPVPVATAGAVASGRSRMLDEAEAKALLSARGLLVPAGRRVCGIEEAAAAASGI
;
A
#
# COMPACT_ATOMS: atom_id res chain seq x y z
N MET A 1 -22.75 1.31 -3.74
CA MET A 1 -21.64 1.26 -2.78
C MET A 1 -20.85 2.57 -2.76
N VAL A 2 -20.34 3.08 -3.88
CA VAL A 2 -19.52 4.33 -3.86
C VAL A 2 -20.30 5.54 -3.33
N GLU A 3 -21.60 5.63 -3.58
CA GLU A 3 -22.48 6.72 -3.11
C GLU A 3 -22.99 6.52 -1.66
N ASP A 4 -22.77 5.37 -1.06
CA ASP A 4 -23.26 5.08 0.28
C ASP A 4 -22.36 5.71 1.35
N GLU A 5 -22.87 6.63 2.14
CA GLU A 5 -22.11 7.37 3.17
C GLU A 5 -21.50 6.46 4.25
N ARG A 6 -22.05 5.27 4.46
CA ARG A 6 -21.50 4.27 5.40
C ARG A 6 -20.22 3.60 4.88
N VAL A 7 -19.92 3.73 3.58
CA VAL A 7 -18.74 3.15 2.94
C VAL A 7 -17.61 4.16 2.98
N SER A 8 -16.55 3.88 3.71
CA SER A 8 -15.35 4.72 3.85
C SER A 8 -14.23 4.35 2.87
N ALA A 9 -14.18 3.09 2.42
CA ALA A 9 -13.21 2.57 1.46
C ALA A 9 -13.85 1.48 0.60
N LEU A 10 -13.32 1.26 -0.60
CA LEU A 10 -13.81 0.25 -1.54
C LEU A 10 -12.76 -0.82 -1.77
N GLY A 11 -13.16 -2.09 -1.58
CA GLY A 11 -12.37 -3.25 -1.93
C GLY A 11 -12.90 -3.93 -3.18
N LEU A 12 -12.05 -4.16 -4.18
CA LEU A 12 -12.39 -4.82 -5.43
C LEU A 12 -11.64 -6.14 -5.56
N HIS A 13 -12.37 -7.25 -5.62
CA HIS A 13 -11.83 -8.52 -6.09
C HIS A 13 -12.08 -8.63 -7.59
N ILE A 14 -11.02 -8.63 -8.40
CA ILE A 14 -11.10 -8.51 -9.85
C ILE A 14 -10.58 -9.79 -10.50
N GLU A 15 -11.40 -10.44 -11.33
CA GLU A 15 -10.99 -11.53 -12.19
C GLU A 15 -10.65 -11.03 -13.61
N GLY A 16 -11.44 -10.13 -14.14
CA GLY A 16 -11.27 -9.52 -15.48
C GLY A 16 -11.79 -8.09 -15.54
N PHE A 17 -11.41 -7.37 -16.57
CA PHE A 17 -11.92 -6.03 -16.86
C PHE A 17 -12.85 -6.13 -18.07
N ASP A 18 -14.14 -5.96 -17.87
CA ASP A 18 -15.15 -5.95 -18.94
C ASP A 18 -15.36 -4.54 -19.52
N SER A 19 -15.11 -3.49 -18.74
CA SER A 19 -15.32 -2.11 -19.16
C SER A 19 -14.25 -1.16 -18.62
N ILE A 20 -13.29 -0.79 -19.45
CA ILE A 20 -12.28 0.23 -19.11
C ILE A 20 -12.95 1.54 -18.70
N ALA A 21 -13.92 2.03 -19.48
CA ALA A 21 -14.64 3.26 -19.15
C ALA A 21 -15.45 3.15 -17.85
N GLY A 22 -15.93 1.95 -17.48
CA GLY A 22 -16.61 1.70 -16.21
C GLY A 22 -15.66 1.89 -15.03
N PHE A 23 -14.47 1.33 -15.09
CA PHE A 23 -13.44 1.50 -14.06
C PHE A 23 -12.94 2.95 -13.95
N GLU A 24 -12.80 3.65 -15.09
CA GLU A 24 -12.44 5.08 -15.09
C GLU A 24 -13.50 5.93 -14.39
N ARG A 25 -14.78 5.72 -14.69
CA ARG A 25 -15.87 6.44 -14.00
C ARG A 25 -15.89 6.13 -12.50
N LEU A 26 -15.70 4.85 -12.11
CA LEU A 26 -15.61 4.46 -10.70
C LEU A 26 -14.46 5.19 -10.00
N ALA A 27 -13.27 5.21 -10.60
CA ALA A 27 -12.10 5.84 -10.01
C ALA A 27 -12.27 7.36 -9.85
N VAL A 28 -12.83 8.04 -10.86
CA VAL A 28 -13.15 9.47 -10.78
C VAL A 28 -14.15 9.72 -9.66
N ARG A 29 -15.24 8.96 -9.63
CA ARG A 29 -16.29 9.16 -8.63
C ARG A 29 -15.83 8.86 -7.21
N ALA A 30 -15.09 7.77 -7.01
CA ALA A 30 -14.52 7.43 -5.71
C ALA A 30 -13.58 8.54 -5.20
N ARG A 31 -12.79 9.14 -6.09
CA ARG A 31 -11.91 10.26 -5.78
C ARG A 31 -12.69 11.52 -5.37
N GLU A 32 -13.74 11.89 -6.11
CA GLU A 32 -14.61 13.03 -5.78
C GLU A 32 -15.22 12.89 -4.38
N LEU A 33 -15.53 11.66 -3.98
CA LEU A 33 -16.12 11.33 -2.68
C LEU A 33 -15.06 11.03 -1.60
N ASN A 34 -13.76 11.19 -1.91
CA ASN A 34 -12.65 10.85 -1.02
C ASN A 34 -12.69 9.40 -0.51
N LYS A 35 -13.15 8.46 -1.33
CA LYS A 35 -13.23 7.04 -1.02
C LYS A 35 -12.09 6.29 -1.68
N PRO A 36 -11.05 5.89 -0.95
CA PRO A 36 -9.94 5.13 -1.50
C PRO A 36 -10.41 3.77 -2.02
N VAL A 37 -9.78 3.31 -3.10
CA VAL A 37 -10.08 2.03 -3.73
C VAL A 37 -8.84 1.15 -3.70
N VAL A 38 -8.98 -0.06 -3.16
CA VAL A 38 -7.96 -1.11 -3.19
C VAL A 38 -8.46 -2.30 -3.98
N ALA A 39 -7.59 -2.92 -4.75
CA ALA A 39 -7.92 -4.06 -5.59
C ALA A 39 -7.01 -5.26 -5.31
N MET A 40 -7.61 -6.44 -5.34
CA MET A 40 -6.92 -7.71 -5.46
C MET A 40 -7.30 -8.32 -6.81
N LYS A 41 -6.31 -8.47 -7.72
CA LYS A 41 -6.53 -8.99 -9.07
C LYS A 41 -6.05 -10.42 -9.18
N ALA A 42 -6.97 -11.34 -9.45
CA ALA A 42 -6.68 -12.74 -9.75
C ALA A 42 -6.14 -12.92 -11.19
N GLY A 43 -5.58 -14.09 -11.51
CA GLY A 43 -5.09 -14.41 -12.84
C GLY A 43 -3.69 -13.87 -13.16
N ARG A 44 -2.81 -13.79 -12.14
CA ARG A 44 -1.41 -13.37 -12.30
C ARG A 44 -0.56 -14.46 -12.96
N SER A 45 -0.65 -15.70 -12.49
CA SER A 45 0.07 -16.83 -13.08
C SER A 45 -0.63 -17.36 -14.33
N GLU A 46 0.08 -18.11 -15.17
CA GLU A 46 -0.48 -18.74 -16.35
C GLU A 46 -1.60 -19.72 -16.00
N GLN A 47 -1.41 -20.52 -14.95
CA GLN A 47 -2.42 -21.44 -14.43
C GLN A 47 -3.68 -20.70 -13.95
N ALA A 48 -3.51 -19.59 -13.22
CA ALA A 48 -4.63 -18.79 -12.76
C ALA A 48 -5.38 -18.13 -13.92
N ARG A 49 -4.67 -17.68 -14.97
CA ARG A 49 -5.32 -17.14 -16.18
C ARG A 49 -6.16 -18.19 -16.89
N ALA A 50 -5.63 -19.41 -17.05
CA ALA A 50 -6.37 -20.50 -17.66
C ALA A 50 -7.63 -20.86 -16.85
N ALA A 51 -7.54 -20.88 -15.52
CA ALA A 51 -8.69 -21.11 -14.64
C ALA A 51 -9.74 -19.99 -14.77
N THR A 52 -9.33 -18.73 -14.77
CA THR A 52 -10.24 -17.58 -14.92
C THR A 52 -10.99 -17.64 -16.26
N LEU A 53 -10.31 -18.00 -17.34
CA LEU A 53 -10.91 -18.13 -18.66
C LEU A 53 -12.02 -19.19 -18.69
N SER A 54 -11.83 -20.31 -17.99
CA SER A 54 -12.82 -21.39 -17.89
C SER A 54 -14.02 -21.03 -17.01
N HIS A 55 -13.81 -20.19 -15.99
CA HIS A 55 -14.84 -19.84 -15.01
C HIS A 55 -15.75 -18.70 -15.43
N THR A 56 -15.20 -17.66 -16.01
CA THR A 56 -15.93 -16.39 -16.25
C THR A 56 -16.04 -16.04 -17.73
N ALA A 57 -15.46 -16.84 -18.64
CA ALA A 57 -15.33 -16.54 -20.07
C ALA A 57 -14.67 -15.15 -20.34
N SER A 58 -14.06 -14.53 -19.32
CA SER A 58 -13.41 -13.24 -19.45
C SER A 58 -11.91 -13.41 -19.75
N LEU A 59 -11.40 -12.60 -20.69
CA LEU A 59 -9.97 -12.53 -20.96
C LEU A 59 -9.29 -11.83 -19.76
N ALA A 60 -8.51 -12.58 -18.99
CA ALA A 60 -7.80 -12.06 -17.83
C ALA A 60 -6.77 -10.96 -18.16
N GLY A 61 -6.44 -10.80 -19.45
CA GLY A 61 -5.48 -9.83 -19.92
C GLY A 61 -4.06 -10.06 -19.40
N SER A 62 -3.14 -9.15 -19.76
CA SER A 62 -1.78 -9.14 -19.20
C SER A 62 -1.80 -8.61 -17.76
N ASP A 63 -1.13 -9.30 -16.84
CA ASP A 63 -1.00 -8.85 -15.45
C ASP A 63 -0.30 -7.48 -15.35
N ALA A 64 0.73 -7.27 -16.16
CA ALA A 64 1.43 -5.98 -16.23
C ALA A 64 0.52 -4.84 -16.76
N ALA A 65 -0.35 -5.12 -17.73
CA ALA A 65 -1.31 -4.14 -18.22
C ALA A 65 -2.39 -3.83 -17.15
N ALA A 66 -2.86 -4.85 -16.43
CA ALA A 66 -3.79 -4.68 -15.32
C ALA A 66 -3.18 -3.81 -14.21
N ASP A 67 -1.94 -4.08 -13.84
CA ASP A 67 -1.21 -3.29 -12.82
C ASP A 67 -1.02 -1.84 -13.26
N ALA A 68 -0.58 -1.61 -14.50
CA ALA A 68 -0.43 -0.27 -15.06
C ALA A 68 -1.76 0.49 -15.11
N PHE A 69 -2.86 -0.19 -15.44
CA PHE A 69 -4.19 0.40 -15.49
C PHE A 69 -4.69 0.78 -14.10
N LEU A 70 -4.63 -0.12 -13.11
CA LEU A 70 -5.01 0.17 -11.73
C LEU A 70 -4.19 1.32 -11.16
N ARG A 71 -2.87 1.31 -11.36
CA ARG A 71 -1.96 2.37 -10.93
C ARG A 71 -2.32 3.72 -11.58
N ARG A 72 -2.64 3.73 -12.88
CA ARG A 72 -3.11 4.92 -13.60
C ARG A 72 -4.38 5.50 -12.97
N LEU A 73 -5.31 4.64 -12.57
CA LEU A 73 -6.57 5.05 -11.93
C LEU A 73 -6.41 5.49 -10.47
N GLY A 74 -5.23 5.32 -9.89
CA GLY A 74 -5.00 5.58 -8.48
C GLY A 74 -5.66 4.53 -7.57
N ILE A 75 -5.80 3.31 -8.06
CA ILE A 75 -6.28 2.16 -7.30
C ILE A 75 -5.07 1.40 -6.80
N ALA A 76 -4.94 1.24 -5.48
CA ALA A 76 -3.86 0.44 -4.91
C ALA A 76 -4.11 -1.05 -5.16
N ARG A 77 -3.04 -1.80 -5.41
CA ARG A 77 -3.12 -3.23 -5.64
C ARG A 77 -2.40 -3.99 -4.54
N VAL A 78 -3.05 -5.02 -4.01
CA VAL A 78 -2.51 -5.98 -3.05
C VAL A 78 -2.63 -7.40 -3.60
N HIS A 79 -1.88 -8.34 -3.03
CA HIS A 79 -1.67 -9.66 -3.63
C HIS A 79 -2.16 -10.83 -2.78
N SER A 80 -2.66 -10.57 -1.58
CA SER A 80 -3.22 -11.59 -0.68
C SER A 80 -4.52 -11.13 -0.05
N ILE A 81 -5.36 -12.06 0.36
CA ILE A 81 -6.60 -11.76 1.08
C ILE A 81 -6.30 -11.09 2.43
N PRO A 82 -5.35 -11.57 3.24
CA PRO A 82 -4.99 -10.86 4.47
C PRO A 82 -4.58 -9.41 4.22
N SER A 83 -3.62 -9.16 3.32
CA SER A 83 -3.19 -7.77 3.00
C SER A 83 -4.36 -6.91 2.47
N PHE A 84 -5.32 -7.51 1.75
CA PHE A 84 -6.49 -6.81 1.25
C PHE A 84 -7.40 -6.34 2.40
N LEU A 85 -7.66 -7.21 3.37
CA LEU A 85 -8.50 -6.89 4.54
C LEU A 85 -7.79 -5.90 5.47
N GLU A 86 -6.49 -6.09 5.73
CA GLU A 86 -5.71 -5.18 6.56
C GLU A 86 -5.63 -3.77 5.93
N THR A 87 -5.50 -3.69 4.61
CA THR A 87 -5.54 -2.40 3.89
C THR A 87 -6.90 -1.71 4.07
N LEU A 88 -8.01 -2.45 3.96
CA LEU A 88 -9.34 -1.87 4.16
C LEU A 88 -9.54 -1.40 5.60
N LYS A 89 -9.07 -2.13 6.60
CA LYS A 89 -9.11 -1.71 8.01
C LYS A 89 -8.31 -0.42 8.24
N LEU A 90 -7.10 -0.34 7.72
CA LEU A 90 -6.26 0.86 7.83
C LEU A 90 -6.91 2.07 7.17
N LEU A 91 -7.46 1.89 5.96
CA LEU A 91 -8.14 2.95 5.22
C LEU A 91 -9.44 3.40 5.90
N HIS A 92 -10.15 2.48 6.54
CA HIS A 92 -11.35 2.80 7.33
C HIS A 92 -11.01 3.63 8.57
N ALA A 93 -9.96 3.25 9.30
CA ALA A 93 -9.56 3.91 10.53
C ALA A 93 -8.96 5.31 10.31
N GLY A 94 -8.20 5.51 9.22
CA GLY A 94 -7.45 6.76 9.06
C GLY A 94 -7.36 7.30 7.63
N GLY A 95 -7.89 6.60 6.62
CA GLY A 95 -7.77 6.97 5.21
C GLY A 95 -6.36 6.78 4.64
N PRO A 96 -6.10 7.28 3.42
CA PRO A 96 -4.79 7.22 2.77
C PRO A 96 -3.68 7.94 3.56
N LEU A 97 -2.44 7.46 3.44
CA LEU A 97 -1.25 8.07 4.04
C LEU A 97 -0.59 9.03 3.06
N SER A 98 0.01 10.11 3.57
CA SER A 98 0.70 11.12 2.75
C SER A 98 2.04 10.65 2.18
N GLY A 99 2.66 9.64 2.79
CA GLY A 99 3.97 9.12 2.40
C GLY A 99 4.28 7.77 3.03
N PHE A 100 5.54 7.35 2.94
CA PHE A 100 6.03 6.00 3.26
C PHE A 100 6.88 5.92 4.53
N ARG A 101 7.01 7.00 5.29
CA ARG A 101 7.85 7.05 6.49
C ARG A 101 7.05 6.58 7.69
N LEU A 102 7.49 5.48 8.28
CA LEU A 102 6.83 4.85 9.43
C LEU A 102 7.71 4.93 10.67
N SER A 103 7.09 4.87 11.84
CA SER A 103 7.75 4.46 13.06
C SER A 103 7.17 3.14 13.56
N SER A 104 7.96 2.38 14.29
CA SER A 104 7.49 1.19 14.99
C SER A 104 8.06 1.14 16.40
N MET A 105 7.24 0.68 17.33
CA MET A 105 7.59 0.50 18.74
C MET A 105 7.14 -0.88 19.19
N SER A 106 7.99 -1.57 19.96
CA SER A 106 7.67 -2.86 20.59
C SER A 106 8.41 -2.97 21.94
N CYS A 107 7.99 -3.88 22.81
CA CYS A 107 8.72 -4.18 24.05
C CYS A 107 9.77 -5.28 23.85
N SER A 108 10.02 -5.68 22.60
CA SER A 108 10.87 -6.81 22.24
C SER A 108 11.81 -6.43 21.09
N GLY A 109 13.11 -6.60 21.31
CA GLY A 109 14.13 -6.44 20.26
C GLY A 109 13.95 -7.41 19.10
N GLY A 110 13.38 -8.61 19.36
CA GLY A 110 13.03 -9.57 18.32
C GLY A 110 11.96 -9.02 17.38
N GLU A 111 10.88 -8.46 17.92
CA GLU A 111 9.81 -7.84 17.12
C GLU A 111 10.31 -6.62 16.33
N ALA A 112 11.14 -5.78 16.96
CA ALA A 112 11.75 -4.64 16.27
C ALA A 112 12.61 -5.09 15.09
N SER A 113 13.37 -6.18 15.24
CA SER A 113 14.17 -6.76 14.17
C SER A 113 13.31 -7.36 13.05
N VAL A 114 12.28 -8.14 13.39
CA VAL A 114 11.35 -8.72 12.40
C VAL A 114 10.62 -7.62 11.63
N MET A 115 10.23 -6.54 12.30
CA MET A 115 9.59 -5.38 11.66
C MET A 115 10.54 -4.70 10.66
N ALA A 116 11.82 -4.54 11.03
CA ALA A 116 12.84 -3.97 10.14
C ALA A 116 13.09 -4.86 8.93
N ASP A 117 13.28 -6.17 9.14
CA ASP A 117 13.49 -7.16 8.08
C ASP A 117 12.29 -7.24 7.13
N ALA A 118 11.08 -7.17 7.66
CA ALA A 118 9.86 -7.19 6.85
C ALA A 118 9.70 -5.95 5.96
N ALA A 119 10.34 -4.83 6.30
CA ALA A 119 10.32 -3.63 5.46
C ALA A 119 11.33 -3.69 4.29
N GLU A 120 12.27 -4.63 4.31
CA GLU A 120 13.29 -4.75 3.27
C GLU A 120 12.66 -4.99 1.89
N GLY A 121 13.09 -4.24 0.88
CA GLY A 121 12.55 -4.30 -0.48
C GLY A 121 11.18 -3.65 -0.68
N ARG A 122 10.56 -3.08 0.35
CA ARG A 122 9.32 -2.31 0.26
C ARG A 122 9.59 -0.81 0.06
N ARG A 123 8.57 -0.07 -0.31
CA ARG A 123 8.63 1.41 -0.39
C ARG A 123 8.45 2.06 0.97
N VAL A 124 7.70 1.43 1.88
CA VAL A 124 7.61 1.88 3.28
C VAL A 124 8.96 1.71 3.96
N MET A 125 9.29 2.65 4.83
CA MET A 125 10.61 2.68 5.47
C MET A 125 10.52 3.16 6.92
N PHE A 126 11.46 2.72 7.72
CA PHE A 126 11.72 3.21 9.07
C PHE A 126 12.96 4.12 9.04
N PRO A 127 12.80 5.43 8.78
CA PRO A 127 13.96 6.31 8.66
C PRO A 127 14.69 6.42 9.99
N ALA A 128 16.02 6.59 9.93
CA ALA A 128 16.81 6.90 11.10
C ALA A 128 16.32 8.19 11.77
N LEU A 129 16.31 8.19 13.10
CA LEU A 129 15.90 9.37 13.86
C LEU A 129 16.95 10.47 13.75
N LEU A 130 16.50 11.70 13.55
CA LEU A 130 17.36 12.88 13.63
C LEU A 130 17.89 13.02 15.07
N GLU A 131 19.04 13.67 15.24
CA GLU A 131 19.72 13.73 16.53
C GLU A 131 18.84 14.36 17.63
N GLU A 132 18.15 15.46 17.32
CA GLU A 132 17.24 16.10 18.25
C GLU A 132 16.07 15.19 18.65
N HIS A 133 15.53 14.43 17.70
CA HIS A 133 14.47 13.46 17.97
C HIS A 133 15.00 12.30 18.81
N ARG A 134 16.16 11.78 18.47
CA ARG A 134 16.87 10.75 19.23
C ARG A 134 17.11 11.19 20.68
N ALA A 135 17.53 12.44 20.89
CA ALA A 135 17.75 13.01 22.20
C ALA A 135 16.46 13.08 23.04
N ARG A 136 15.32 13.45 22.44
CA ARG A 136 14.01 13.43 23.11
C ARG A 136 13.60 12.03 23.56
N VAL A 137 13.72 11.05 22.66
CA VAL A 137 13.40 9.65 22.99
C VAL A 137 14.36 9.13 24.08
N ARG A 138 15.64 9.48 23.98
CA ARG A 138 16.66 9.15 25.01
C ARG A 138 16.31 9.73 26.38
N ALA A 139 15.84 10.96 26.42
CA ALA A 139 15.45 11.61 27.68
C ALA A 139 14.28 10.88 28.36
N ALA A 140 13.37 10.30 27.60
CA ALA A 140 12.22 9.55 28.12
C ALA A 140 12.60 8.10 28.55
N LEU A 141 13.46 7.41 27.79
CA LEU A 141 13.81 5.99 28.03
C LEU A 141 15.07 5.78 28.84
N GLY A 142 15.90 6.82 29.02
CA GLY A 142 17.16 6.73 29.75
C GLY A 142 18.31 6.14 28.90
N PRO A 143 19.50 5.99 29.52
CA PRO A 143 20.73 5.66 28.79
C PRO A 143 20.87 4.18 28.38
N LEU A 144 20.07 3.29 28.98
CA LEU A 144 20.22 1.83 28.79
C LEU A 144 19.58 1.33 27.51
N VAL A 145 18.65 2.11 26.90
CA VAL A 145 17.92 1.71 25.71
C VAL A 145 18.64 2.19 24.46
N ALA A 146 18.82 1.32 23.47
CA ALA A 146 19.30 1.70 22.15
C ALA A 146 18.19 2.43 21.38
N ILE A 147 18.40 3.69 21.03
CA ILE A 147 17.40 4.49 20.35
C ILE A 147 17.53 4.32 18.84
N ALA A 148 16.55 3.66 18.24
CA ALA A 148 16.46 3.36 16.81
C ALA A 148 15.00 3.49 16.31
N ASN A 149 14.78 3.26 15.02
CA ASN A 149 13.47 3.07 14.43
C ASN A 149 13.59 1.88 13.45
N PRO A 150 12.93 0.75 13.72
CA PRO A 150 12.03 0.41 14.83
C PRO A 150 12.66 0.55 16.23
N LEU A 151 11.83 0.93 17.23
CA LEU A 151 12.25 1.12 18.61
C LEU A 151 11.85 -0.07 19.48
N ASP A 152 12.83 -0.72 20.13
CA ASP A 152 12.58 -1.57 21.28
C ASP A 152 12.60 -0.69 22.53
N TYR A 153 11.40 -0.45 23.14
CA TYR A 153 11.32 0.35 24.35
C TYR A 153 11.55 -0.46 25.64
N HIS A 154 11.79 -1.76 25.50
CA HIS A 154 12.04 -2.73 26.56
C HIS A 154 10.89 -2.92 27.57
N THR A 155 10.95 -4.00 28.32
CA THR A 155 9.98 -4.32 29.37
C THR A 155 10.16 -3.52 30.67
N PHE A 156 11.19 -2.68 30.78
CA PHE A 156 11.43 -1.90 32.02
C PHE A 156 10.30 -0.95 32.38
N ILE A 157 9.65 -0.39 31.36
CA ILE A 157 8.52 0.53 31.51
C ILE A 157 7.18 -0.15 31.29
N TRP A 158 7.17 -1.49 31.12
CA TRP A 158 5.91 -2.23 30.93
C TRP A 158 5.00 -2.00 32.13
N ASN A 159 3.73 -1.70 31.85
CA ASN A 159 2.70 -1.38 32.84
C ASN A 159 2.93 -0.07 33.65
N ASP A 160 3.97 0.70 33.32
CA ASP A 160 4.14 2.09 33.78
C ASP A 160 3.57 3.03 32.68
N GLU A 161 2.25 3.28 32.77
CA GLU A 161 1.55 4.09 31.76
C GLU A 161 2.15 5.50 31.62
N PRO A 162 2.52 6.23 32.69
CA PRO A 162 3.20 7.52 32.56
C PRO A 162 4.53 7.43 31.81
N ALA A 163 5.39 6.46 32.14
CA ALA A 163 6.68 6.28 31.45
C ALA A 163 6.50 5.89 29.99
N MET A 164 5.57 4.97 29.69
CA MET A 164 5.22 4.61 28.31
C MET A 164 4.67 5.80 27.54
N THR A 165 3.80 6.62 28.15
CA THR A 165 3.25 7.82 27.52
C THR A 165 4.35 8.81 27.16
N ALA A 166 5.30 9.05 28.04
CA ALA A 166 6.44 9.93 27.77
C ALA A 166 7.30 9.40 26.61
N ALA A 167 7.64 8.11 26.63
CA ALA A 167 8.45 7.47 25.60
C ALA A 167 7.75 7.48 24.22
N PHE A 168 6.48 7.09 24.17
CA PHE A 168 5.70 7.02 22.92
C PHE A 168 5.42 8.43 22.38
N THR A 169 5.12 9.41 23.23
CA THR A 169 4.96 10.81 22.79
C THR A 169 6.25 11.32 22.16
N ALA A 170 7.40 11.04 22.77
CA ALA A 170 8.69 11.42 22.22
C ALA A 170 8.93 10.75 20.86
N MET A 171 8.65 9.44 20.72
CA MET A 171 8.85 8.71 19.47
C MET A 171 7.92 9.19 18.35
N VAL A 172 6.63 9.32 18.64
CA VAL A 172 5.60 9.75 17.69
C VAL A 172 5.84 11.18 17.17
N SER A 173 6.52 12.04 17.95
CA SER A 173 6.84 13.42 17.56
C SER A 173 7.76 13.54 16.33
N GLY A 174 8.23 12.44 15.76
CA GLY A 174 9.10 12.42 14.58
C GLY A 174 8.42 12.75 13.24
N GLY A 175 7.11 12.96 13.22
CA GLY A 175 6.38 13.34 12.01
C GLY A 175 6.31 12.22 10.98
N PHE A 176 6.05 11.00 11.44
CA PHE A 176 5.83 9.83 10.58
C PHE A 176 4.39 9.82 10.04
N GLU A 177 4.20 9.25 8.86
CA GLU A 177 2.88 9.13 8.25
C GLU A 177 1.98 8.11 8.96
N LEU A 178 2.60 7.10 9.58
CA LEU A 178 1.93 6.12 10.44
C LEU A 178 2.90 5.66 11.53
N ASN A 179 2.38 5.53 12.74
CA ASN A 179 3.11 5.00 13.88
C ASN A 179 2.55 3.62 14.22
N LEU A 180 3.41 2.63 14.32
CA LEU A 180 3.04 1.24 14.61
C LEU A 180 3.42 0.90 16.04
N LEU A 181 2.50 0.30 16.78
CA LEU A 181 2.76 -0.35 18.06
C LEU A 181 2.58 -1.85 17.87
N VAL A 182 3.66 -2.62 17.95
CA VAL A 182 3.58 -4.09 17.93
C VAL A 182 3.13 -4.55 19.31
N LEU A 183 1.99 -5.23 19.35
CA LEU A 183 1.38 -5.66 20.59
C LEU A 183 0.51 -6.89 20.38
N ASP A 184 0.94 -8.02 20.91
CA ASP A 184 0.22 -9.29 20.90
C ASP A 184 -0.61 -9.42 22.18
N PHE A 185 -1.93 -9.40 22.05
CA PHE A 185 -2.80 -9.62 23.20
C PHE A 185 -2.83 -11.09 23.61
N PRO A 186 -2.92 -11.38 24.91
CA PRO A 186 -3.02 -12.75 25.38
C PRO A 186 -4.40 -13.34 25.06
N ARG A 187 -4.47 -14.65 25.10
CA ARG A 187 -5.75 -15.36 25.01
C ARG A 187 -6.61 -15.06 26.24
N ALA A 188 -7.75 -14.43 26.04
CA ALA A 188 -8.67 -14.03 27.09
C ALA A 188 -9.24 -15.22 27.90
N ASP A 189 -9.26 -16.45 27.33
CA ASP A 189 -9.68 -17.67 28.00
C ASP A 189 -8.59 -18.28 28.91
N ARG A 190 -7.37 -17.74 28.89
CA ARG A 190 -6.21 -18.24 29.64
C ARG A 190 -5.58 -17.21 30.55
N CYS A 191 -5.57 -15.96 30.15
CA CYS A 191 -4.84 -14.90 30.82
C CYS A 191 -5.69 -13.63 30.89
N SER A 192 -5.43 -12.81 31.94
CA SER A 192 -5.93 -11.43 31.96
C SER A 192 -5.20 -10.58 30.94
N ASP A 193 -5.90 -9.69 30.27
CA ASP A 193 -5.36 -8.68 29.35
C ASP A 193 -5.15 -7.31 30.03
N ALA A 194 -5.36 -7.22 31.34
CA ALA A 194 -5.36 -5.95 32.07
C ALA A 194 -4.05 -5.18 31.91
N ASP A 195 -2.91 -5.90 31.83
CA ASP A 195 -1.58 -5.30 31.73
C ASP A 195 -1.23 -4.82 30.30
N TRP A 196 -2.06 -5.11 29.31
CA TRP A 196 -1.87 -4.67 27.92
C TRP A 196 -2.50 -3.32 27.62
N TRP A 197 -3.63 -3.01 28.29
CA TRP A 197 -4.38 -1.78 28.04
C TRP A 197 -3.66 -0.50 28.46
N PRO A 198 -2.84 -0.46 29.50
CA PRO A 198 -1.98 0.70 29.78
C PRO A 198 -1.07 1.08 28.62
N THR A 199 -0.55 0.07 27.88
CA THR A 199 0.26 0.31 26.67
C THR A 199 -0.55 0.96 25.56
N VAL A 200 -1.78 0.50 25.33
CA VAL A 200 -2.70 1.11 24.36
C VAL A 200 -3.08 2.52 24.78
N ASN A 201 -3.37 2.76 26.06
CA ASN A 201 -3.70 4.09 26.58
C ASN A 201 -2.54 5.07 26.38
N ALA A 202 -1.31 4.64 26.68
CA ALA A 202 -0.10 5.44 26.47
C ALA A 202 0.12 5.78 24.99
N PHE A 203 -0.14 4.80 24.11
CA PHE A 203 -0.04 5.00 22.66
C PHE A 203 -1.11 5.97 22.13
N GLU A 204 -2.36 5.82 22.54
CA GLU A 204 -3.44 6.76 22.21
C GLU A 204 -3.10 8.18 22.64
N ALA A 205 -2.65 8.36 23.90
CA ALA A 205 -2.26 9.65 24.42
C ALA A 205 -1.13 10.29 23.60
N ALA A 206 -0.14 9.49 23.18
CA ALA A 206 0.95 9.94 22.32
C ALA A 206 0.47 10.37 20.93
N LEU A 207 -0.46 9.62 20.34
CA LEU A 207 -1.06 9.95 19.02
C LEU A 207 -1.85 11.25 19.11
N VAL A 208 -2.68 11.41 20.13
CA VAL A 208 -3.48 12.64 20.36
C VAL A 208 -2.56 13.85 20.56
N ALA A 209 -1.53 13.72 21.39
CA ALA A 209 -0.60 14.80 21.68
C ALA A 209 0.15 15.32 20.44
N ASN A 210 0.36 14.46 19.44
CA ASN A 210 1.07 14.79 18.21
C ASN A 210 0.16 14.95 16.99
N ALA A 211 -1.16 14.87 17.15
CA ALA A 211 -2.13 14.79 16.05
C ALA A 211 -1.72 13.77 14.98
N ALA A 212 -1.21 12.62 15.43
CA ALA A 212 -0.60 11.60 14.60
C ALA A 212 -1.53 10.41 14.38
N ARG A 213 -1.26 9.63 13.33
CA ARG A 213 -1.97 8.39 13.02
C ARG A 213 -1.24 7.19 13.61
N GLY A 214 -2.00 6.19 14.07
CA GLY A 214 -1.42 4.99 14.64
C GLY A 214 -2.16 3.72 14.30
N ALA A 215 -1.44 2.61 14.39
CA ALA A 215 -1.97 1.27 14.31
C ALA A 215 -1.35 0.38 15.39
N VAL A 216 -2.14 -0.49 15.97
CA VAL A 216 -1.66 -1.63 16.74
C VAL A 216 -1.51 -2.80 15.78
N VAL A 217 -0.35 -3.43 15.79
CA VAL A 217 0.00 -4.56 14.93
C VAL A 217 0.20 -5.78 15.81
N ALA A 218 -0.65 -6.79 15.68
CA ALA A 218 -0.37 -8.11 16.25
C ALA A 218 0.49 -8.93 15.29
N SER A 219 1.47 -9.65 15.80
CA SER A 219 2.34 -10.51 14.98
C SER A 219 1.57 -11.68 14.37
N MET A 220 0.50 -12.13 15.03
CA MET A 220 -0.39 -13.20 14.58
C MET A 220 -1.87 -12.79 14.71
N PRO A 221 -2.74 -13.17 13.75
CA PRO A 221 -4.16 -12.82 13.79
C PRO A 221 -4.89 -13.22 15.07
N GLU A 222 -4.52 -14.37 15.66
CA GLU A 222 -5.13 -14.89 16.88
C GLU A 222 -4.83 -14.04 18.12
N ASN A 223 -3.83 -13.18 18.04
CA ASN A 223 -3.44 -12.27 19.13
C ASN A 223 -4.15 -10.91 19.04
N LEU A 224 -5.11 -10.76 18.11
CA LEU A 224 -5.94 -9.56 17.95
C LEU A 224 -7.41 -9.94 17.71
N PRO A 225 -8.12 -10.43 18.75
CA PRO A 225 -9.53 -10.80 18.67
C PRO A 225 -10.43 -9.63 18.23
N GLU A 226 -11.57 -9.96 17.62
CA GLU A 226 -12.54 -8.98 17.08
C GLU A 226 -12.93 -7.90 18.09
N ALA A 227 -13.23 -8.28 19.35
CA ALA A 227 -13.59 -7.31 20.38
C ALA A 227 -12.49 -6.28 20.67
N TYR A 228 -11.20 -6.64 20.47
CA TYR A 228 -10.09 -5.72 20.60
C TYR A 228 -9.96 -4.83 19.38
N CYS A 229 -10.22 -5.37 18.19
CA CYS A 229 -10.30 -4.59 16.96
C CYS A 229 -11.35 -3.47 17.07
N GLU A 230 -12.55 -3.79 17.56
CA GLU A 230 -13.62 -2.82 17.77
C GLU A 230 -13.21 -1.71 18.77
N ARG A 231 -12.59 -2.10 19.90
CA ARG A 231 -12.10 -1.14 20.90
C ARG A 231 -11.00 -0.22 20.37
N LEU A 232 -10.09 -0.72 19.52
CA LEU A 232 -9.05 0.07 18.89
C LEU A 232 -9.63 1.02 17.85
N LEU A 233 -10.53 0.54 17.00
CA LEU A 233 -11.22 1.37 16.00
C LEU A 233 -12.01 2.51 16.65
N ALA A 234 -12.71 2.24 17.75
CA ALA A 234 -13.43 3.27 18.51
C ALA A 234 -12.51 4.38 19.07
N ARG A 235 -11.20 4.11 19.19
CA ARG A 235 -10.15 5.06 19.61
C ARG A 235 -9.41 5.70 18.42
N GLY A 236 -9.81 5.41 17.18
CA GLY A 236 -9.14 5.89 15.98
C GLY A 236 -7.79 5.22 15.68
N ILE A 237 -7.53 4.06 16.31
CA ILE A 237 -6.32 3.25 16.13
C ILE A 237 -6.64 2.08 15.20
N ALA A 238 -5.90 1.92 14.11
CA ALA A 238 -6.12 0.82 13.18
C ALA A 238 -5.63 -0.52 13.80
N PRO A 239 -6.49 -1.56 13.88
CA PRO A 239 -6.08 -2.88 14.35
C PRO A 239 -5.59 -3.73 13.18
N LEU A 240 -4.30 -4.02 13.10
CA LEU A 240 -3.70 -4.76 11.98
C LEU A 240 -3.15 -6.11 12.47
N ALA A 241 -3.41 -7.17 11.72
CA ALA A 241 -2.95 -8.51 12.00
C ALA A 241 -1.91 -8.96 10.98
N GLY A 242 -0.75 -9.40 11.48
CA GLY A 242 0.41 -9.78 10.67
C GLY A 242 1.31 -8.59 10.33
N ILE A 243 2.61 -8.74 10.60
CA ILE A 243 3.60 -7.68 10.35
C ILE A 243 3.73 -7.40 8.85
N ALA A 244 3.81 -8.44 8.03
CA ALA A 244 3.92 -8.30 6.58
C ALA A 244 2.67 -7.64 5.98
N GLU A 245 1.49 -8.04 6.43
CA GLU A 245 0.20 -7.53 6.01
C GLU A 245 0.00 -6.07 6.43
N ALA A 246 0.45 -5.69 7.62
CA ALA A 246 0.42 -4.31 8.09
C ALA A 246 1.30 -3.39 7.24
N LEU A 247 2.48 -3.86 6.83
CA LEU A 247 3.37 -3.12 5.93
C LEU A 247 2.81 -3.06 4.49
N ASP A 248 2.18 -4.12 3.99
CA ASP A 248 1.45 -4.09 2.72
C ASP A 248 0.32 -3.05 2.75
N ALA A 249 -0.44 -3.03 3.85
CA ALA A 249 -1.52 -2.06 4.05
C ALA A 249 -0.99 -0.61 4.10
N ALA A 250 0.08 -0.38 4.84
CA ALA A 250 0.72 0.94 4.90
C ALA A 250 1.25 1.39 3.53
N GLU A 251 1.88 0.50 2.77
CA GLU A 251 2.37 0.80 1.42
C GLU A 251 1.23 1.10 0.44
N ALA A 252 0.16 0.32 0.49
CA ALA A 252 -1.05 0.55 -0.31
C ALA A 252 -1.70 1.89 0.05
N ALA A 253 -1.87 2.19 1.34
CA ALA A 253 -2.44 3.45 1.81
C ALA A 253 -1.57 4.66 1.41
N ALA A 254 -0.24 4.56 1.46
CA ALA A 254 0.68 5.60 1.02
C ALA A 254 0.64 5.80 -0.51
N THR A 255 0.54 4.71 -1.27
CA THR A 255 0.39 4.75 -2.72
C THR A 255 -0.90 5.47 -3.12
N LEU A 256 -2.00 5.20 -2.42
CA LEU A 256 -3.29 5.89 -2.60
C LEU A 256 -3.16 7.38 -2.31
N GLY A 257 -2.54 7.77 -1.19
CA GLY A 257 -2.38 9.17 -0.84
C GLY A 257 -1.53 9.94 -1.85
N GLN A 258 -0.44 9.37 -2.33
CA GLN A 258 0.35 9.96 -3.42
C GLN A 258 -0.44 10.08 -4.73
N SER A 259 -1.32 9.12 -5.00
CA SER A 259 -2.17 9.15 -6.18
C SER A 259 -3.22 10.25 -6.07
N CYS A 260 -3.82 10.41 -4.89
CA CYS A 260 -4.80 11.49 -4.63
C CYS A 260 -4.19 12.89 -4.74
N ALA A 261 -2.90 13.04 -4.46
CA ALA A 261 -2.19 14.32 -4.60
C ALA A 261 -1.93 14.74 -6.07
N ARG A 262 -2.07 13.81 -7.03
CA ARG A 262 -1.87 14.08 -8.45
C ARG A 262 -3.19 14.46 -9.12
N PRO A 263 -3.19 15.17 -10.26
CA PRO A 263 -4.38 15.36 -11.08
C PRO A 263 -5.02 14.05 -11.48
N ALA A 264 -6.35 14.04 -11.64
CA ALA A 264 -7.04 12.86 -12.16
C ALA A 264 -6.52 12.51 -13.56
N PRO A 265 -6.32 11.21 -13.88
CA PRO A 265 -5.84 10.83 -15.20
C PRO A 265 -6.88 11.15 -16.27
N VAL A 266 -6.42 11.59 -17.42
CA VAL A 266 -7.27 11.73 -18.60
C VAL A 266 -7.77 10.33 -19.00
N PRO A 267 -9.06 10.14 -19.36
CA PRO A 267 -9.57 8.86 -19.81
C PRO A 267 -8.73 8.26 -20.93
N VAL A 268 -8.56 6.93 -20.93
CA VAL A 268 -7.90 6.24 -22.03
C VAL A 268 -8.80 6.39 -23.26
N ALA A 269 -8.26 6.94 -24.34
CA ALA A 269 -8.95 6.93 -25.61
C ALA A 269 -9.10 5.48 -26.06
N THR A 270 -10.27 4.89 -25.82
CA THR A 270 -10.61 3.62 -26.45
C THR A 270 -10.80 3.94 -27.94
N ALA A 271 -10.02 3.28 -28.80
CA ALA A 271 -10.36 3.24 -30.21
C ALA A 271 -11.84 2.84 -30.28
N GLY A 272 -12.67 3.66 -30.92
CA GLY A 272 -14.07 3.31 -31.17
C GLY A 272 -14.13 1.90 -31.73
N ALA A 273 -15.22 1.18 -31.47
CA ALA A 273 -15.38 -0.23 -31.79
C ALA A 273 -14.64 -0.53 -33.10
N VAL A 274 -13.59 -1.36 -32.98
CA VAL A 274 -12.82 -1.77 -34.16
C VAL A 274 -13.85 -2.33 -35.11
N ALA A 275 -14.13 -1.60 -36.15
CA ALA A 275 -14.97 -2.11 -37.24
C ALA A 275 -14.40 -3.51 -37.51
N SER A 276 -15.26 -4.51 -37.66
CA SER A 276 -14.95 -5.93 -37.85
C SER A 276 -14.13 -6.14 -39.15
N GLY A 277 -12.96 -5.56 -39.18
CA GLY A 277 -11.98 -5.63 -40.22
C GLY A 277 -10.93 -6.70 -39.94
N ARG A 278 -10.48 -7.38 -40.95
CA ARG A 278 -9.36 -8.31 -40.84
C ARG A 278 -8.16 -7.59 -40.25
N SER A 279 -7.67 -8.08 -39.09
CA SER A 279 -6.40 -7.62 -38.58
C SER A 279 -5.28 -7.96 -39.57
N ARG A 280 -4.40 -7.01 -39.86
CA ARG A 280 -3.18 -7.26 -40.62
C ARG A 280 -1.96 -6.96 -39.73
N MET A 281 -0.93 -7.74 -39.94
CA MET A 281 0.35 -7.44 -39.35
C MET A 281 0.99 -6.27 -40.14
N LEU A 282 1.44 -5.26 -39.39
CA LEU A 282 2.24 -4.17 -39.94
C LEU A 282 3.68 -4.61 -40.01
N ASP A 283 4.39 -4.24 -41.06
CA ASP A 283 5.86 -4.37 -41.01
C ASP A 283 6.47 -3.28 -40.12
N GLU A 284 7.78 -3.42 -39.83
CA GLU A 284 8.47 -2.51 -38.93
C GLU A 284 8.46 -1.06 -39.44
N ALA A 285 8.62 -0.84 -40.72
CA ALA A 285 8.61 0.49 -41.32
C ALA A 285 7.24 1.17 -41.19
N GLU A 286 6.17 0.41 -41.48
CA GLU A 286 4.79 0.89 -41.32
C GLU A 286 4.47 1.20 -39.83
N ALA A 287 4.90 0.32 -38.92
CA ALA A 287 4.69 0.52 -37.50
C ALA A 287 5.45 1.77 -36.98
N LYS A 288 6.71 1.95 -37.36
CA LYS A 288 7.52 3.14 -37.06
C LYS A 288 6.89 4.41 -37.63
N ALA A 289 6.41 4.40 -38.86
CA ALA A 289 5.74 5.55 -39.44
C ALA A 289 4.47 5.97 -38.66
N LEU A 290 3.66 5.00 -38.25
CA LEU A 290 2.47 5.26 -37.43
C LEU A 290 2.82 5.83 -36.04
N LEU A 291 3.86 5.33 -35.42
CA LEU A 291 4.33 5.82 -34.09
C LEU A 291 4.88 7.24 -34.22
N SER A 292 5.72 7.49 -35.25
CA SER A 292 6.26 8.83 -35.53
C SER A 292 5.16 9.85 -35.82
N ALA A 293 4.15 9.48 -36.58
CA ALA A 293 2.99 10.35 -36.84
C ALA A 293 2.17 10.70 -35.59
N ARG A 294 2.35 9.94 -34.50
CA ARG A 294 1.77 10.22 -33.18
C ARG A 294 2.73 10.93 -32.22
N GLY A 295 3.86 11.44 -32.73
CA GLY A 295 4.86 12.18 -31.93
C GLY A 295 5.78 11.31 -31.09
N LEU A 296 5.81 9.98 -31.31
CA LEU A 296 6.77 9.09 -30.65
C LEU A 296 8.11 9.12 -31.37
N LEU A 297 9.20 9.23 -30.60
CA LEU A 297 10.55 9.12 -31.16
C LEU A 297 10.80 7.66 -31.56
N VAL A 298 11.11 7.45 -32.80
CA VAL A 298 11.45 6.14 -33.36
C VAL A 298 12.85 6.19 -33.97
N PRO A 299 13.64 5.11 -33.88
CA PRO A 299 14.93 5.05 -34.57
C PRO A 299 14.76 5.28 -36.07
N ALA A 300 15.69 6.05 -36.66
CA ALA A 300 15.77 6.18 -38.10
C ALA A 300 15.93 4.82 -38.78
N GLY A 301 15.28 4.64 -39.92
CA GLY A 301 15.34 3.39 -40.65
C GLY A 301 14.92 3.58 -42.08
N ARG A 302 15.43 2.75 -42.96
CA ARG A 302 15.11 2.73 -44.39
C ARG A 302 14.77 1.30 -44.81
N ARG A 303 13.66 1.14 -45.49
CA ARG A 303 13.32 -0.13 -46.15
C ARG A 303 14.15 -0.31 -47.39
N VAL A 304 14.76 -1.46 -47.54
CA VAL A 304 15.63 -1.79 -48.68
C VAL A 304 15.24 -3.16 -49.25
N CYS A 305 15.43 -3.34 -50.54
CA CYS A 305 15.16 -4.58 -51.26
C CYS A 305 16.48 -5.13 -51.84
N GLY A 306 17.24 -5.86 -51.00
CA GLY A 306 18.46 -6.52 -51.49
C GLY A 306 19.73 -6.06 -50.79
N ILE A 307 20.81 -6.83 -50.94
CA ILE A 307 22.05 -6.68 -50.19
C ILE A 307 22.79 -5.39 -50.59
N GLU A 308 22.81 -5.05 -51.86
CA GLU A 308 23.49 -3.84 -52.38
C GLU A 308 22.83 -2.56 -51.86
N GLU A 309 21.50 -2.53 -51.88
CA GLU A 309 20.74 -1.40 -51.35
C GLU A 309 20.89 -1.29 -49.83
N ALA A 310 20.99 -2.44 -49.10
CA ALA A 310 21.24 -2.46 -47.68
C ALA A 310 22.61 -1.89 -47.33
N ALA A 311 23.65 -2.26 -48.07
CA ALA A 311 25.01 -1.73 -47.88
C ALA A 311 25.08 -0.21 -48.13
N ALA A 312 24.41 0.27 -49.17
CA ALA A 312 24.33 1.70 -49.48
C ALA A 312 23.53 2.48 -48.41
N ALA A 313 22.42 1.91 -47.88
CA ALA A 313 21.64 2.53 -46.83
C ALA A 313 22.37 2.59 -45.50
N ALA A 314 23.13 1.56 -45.11
CA ALA A 314 23.92 1.51 -43.90
C ALA A 314 25.04 2.56 -43.82
N SER A 315 25.54 3.01 -44.97
CA SER A 315 26.53 4.06 -45.04
C SER A 315 25.98 5.47 -44.88
N GLY A 316 24.66 5.63 -44.79
CA GLY A 316 23.97 6.90 -44.65
C GLY A 316 23.12 7.03 -43.35
N ILE A 317 23.20 6.06 -42.47
CA ILE A 317 22.62 6.06 -41.12
C ILE A 317 23.76 6.24 -40.10
#